data_b1972623dd68be3b22980f732cc9e52e
#
_entry.id   b1972623dd68be3b22980f732cc9e52e
#
_cell.length_a   1.000
_cell.length_b   1.000
_cell.length_c   1.000
_cell.angle_alpha   90.00
_cell.angle_beta   90.00
_cell.angle_gamma   90.00
#
_symmetry.space_group_name_H-M   'P 1'
#
loop_
_entity.id
_entity.type
_entity.pdbx_description
1 polymer ?
#
loop_
_entity_poly.entity_id
_entity_poly.type
_entity_poly.pdbx_seq_one_letter_code
_entity_poly.pdbx_strand_id
1 'polypeptide(L)'
;MWTKRLPAVILMVVLLTLTGLFLWKGQKGMVDFEVNDTAGQRIRAGETLYRQEDGHYEFKYPPFAAVLYVPVSFLPLAEAKFAWFLLILGSSVLVFQLSYALVRPEAKKAWVLRVFPPLILAKFFLRELQLGQINALITALLLIMVTVLIRDEDRPGGAREGWAGVLWGASSALKPYALIFLPYWVLKKRWLVLAGGILVLVLAFLGPALYYGPSGNIQVHGEWLNSLSRSTPGLLSTQDNVSLIALFIKWTGRAQLSRALYLVTVAMLTIVFLFLMIRGRGIPRGIILESALLLTLIPIVSPLGWDYTLLSSVPAVMLVLNRFDVFSRPARAFLILNLAVAGLSIYDLMGRVLYAKFMALSIITLNFLVLAAFLAWLRMKGRA
;
A
#
# COMPACT_ATOMS: atom_id res chain seq x y z
N MET A 1 20.90 -20.97 22.87
CA MET A 1 19.46 -21.28 22.76
C MET A 1 18.57 -20.04 22.92
N TRP A 2 18.88 -19.13 23.83
CA TRP A 2 18.14 -17.88 24.12
C TRP A 2 18.12 -16.87 22.98
N THR A 3 19.25 -16.69 22.26
CA THR A 3 19.35 -15.70 21.14
C THR A 3 18.44 -15.99 19.95
N LYS A 4 18.05 -17.25 19.74
CA LYS A 4 17.10 -17.62 18.66
C LYS A 4 15.63 -17.36 19.02
N ARG A 5 15.30 -17.29 20.32
CA ARG A 5 13.93 -17.06 20.81
C ARG A 5 13.62 -15.58 21.06
N LEU A 6 14.64 -14.74 21.25
CA LEU A 6 14.49 -13.32 21.57
C LEU A 6 13.61 -12.55 20.55
N PRO A 7 13.79 -12.70 19.23
CA PRO A 7 12.93 -12.00 18.27
C PRO A 7 11.45 -12.40 18.36
N ALA A 8 11.16 -13.67 18.64
CA ALA A 8 9.79 -14.15 18.80
C ALA A 8 9.15 -13.60 20.09
N VAL A 9 9.93 -13.51 21.17
CA VAL A 9 9.45 -12.91 22.43
C VAL A 9 9.18 -11.43 22.25
N ILE A 10 10.08 -10.68 21.60
CA ILE A 10 9.85 -9.25 21.32
C ILE A 10 8.60 -9.06 20.46
N LEU A 11 8.44 -9.85 19.40
CA LEU A 11 7.24 -9.78 18.57
C LEU A 11 5.98 -10.06 19.39
N MET A 12 5.97 -11.09 20.21
CA MET A 12 4.85 -11.45 21.09
C MET A 12 4.52 -10.30 22.05
N VAL A 13 5.51 -9.69 22.69
CA VAL A 13 5.31 -8.53 23.59
C VAL A 13 4.70 -7.35 22.82
N VAL A 14 5.21 -7.03 21.63
CA VAL A 14 4.68 -5.95 20.79
C VAL A 14 3.21 -6.24 20.41
N LEU A 15 2.90 -7.46 19.98
CA LEU A 15 1.53 -7.84 19.61
C LEU A 15 0.56 -7.76 20.79
N LEU A 16 0.98 -8.26 21.96
CA LEU A 16 0.18 -8.18 23.18
C LEU A 16 -0.04 -6.72 23.63
N THR A 17 1.01 -5.88 23.55
CA THR A 17 0.92 -4.46 23.88
C THR A 17 -0.04 -3.74 22.93
N LEU A 18 0.08 -3.94 21.60
CA LEU A 18 -0.83 -3.33 20.63
C LEU A 18 -2.27 -3.79 20.84
N THR A 19 -2.49 -5.08 21.13
CA THR A 19 -3.82 -5.61 21.42
C THR A 19 -4.38 -5.01 22.71
N GLY A 20 -3.57 -4.92 23.76
CA GLY A 20 -3.96 -4.28 25.03
C GLY A 20 -4.33 -2.80 24.85
N LEU A 21 -3.52 -2.04 24.09
CA LEU A 21 -3.80 -0.64 23.77
C LEU A 21 -5.08 -0.49 22.93
N PHE A 22 -5.33 -1.42 22.00
CA PHE A 22 -6.57 -1.43 21.24
C PHE A 22 -7.79 -1.67 22.14
N LEU A 23 -7.74 -2.67 23.00
CA LEU A 23 -8.84 -2.97 23.94
C LEU A 23 -9.10 -1.81 24.90
N TRP A 24 -8.06 -1.08 25.29
CA TRP A 24 -8.20 0.07 26.21
C TRP A 24 -8.73 1.34 25.54
N LYS A 25 -8.20 1.72 24.36
CA LYS A 25 -8.54 3.00 23.70
C LYS A 25 -8.94 2.86 22.22
N GLY A 26 -8.52 1.80 21.55
CA GLY A 26 -8.62 1.69 20.09
C GLY A 26 -10.05 1.53 19.59
N GLN A 27 -10.96 1.03 20.42
CA GLN A 27 -12.38 0.87 20.03
C GLN A 27 -13.09 2.21 19.74
N LYS A 28 -12.60 3.33 20.29
CA LYS A 28 -13.10 4.69 19.98
C LYS A 28 -12.55 5.24 18.65
N GLY A 29 -11.53 4.60 18.10
CA GLY A 29 -10.94 4.90 16.80
C GLY A 29 -11.54 4.07 15.68
N MET A 30 -10.74 3.83 14.62
CA MET A 30 -11.10 3.05 13.43
C MET A 30 -12.28 3.66 12.66
N VAL A 31 -12.25 4.99 12.52
CA VAL A 31 -13.32 5.74 11.82
C VAL A 31 -13.51 5.29 10.36
N ASP A 32 -12.42 4.94 9.67
CA ASP A 32 -12.50 4.47 8.29
C ASP A 32 -13.08 3.04 8.22
N PHE A 33 -12.85 2.23 9.27
CA PHE A 33 -13.53 0.93 9.37
C PHE A 33 -15.03 1.11 9.58
N GLU A 34 -15.48 2.07 10.41
CA GLU A 34 -16.92 2.34 10.60
C GLU A 34 -17.60 2.72 9.28
N VAL A 35 -16.95 3.53 8.45
CA VAL A 35 -17.45 3.85 7.10
C VAL A 35 -17.61 2.57 6.26
N ASN A 36 -16.61 1.70 6.31
CA ASN A 36 -16.62 0.46 5.55
C ASN A 36 -17.63 -0.56 6.09
N ASP A 37 -17.78 -0.67 7.41
CA ASP A 37 -18.78 -1.52 8.05
C ASP A 37 -20.21 -1.06 7.70
N THR A 38 -20.44 0.27 7.76
CA THR A 38 -21.70 0.88 7.29
C THR A 38 -21.98 0.55 5.83
N ALA A 39 -20.96 0.59 4.96
CA ALA A 39 -21.12 0.19 3.57
C ALA A 39 -21.46 -1.30 3.43
N GLY A 40 -20.88 -2.17 4.27
CA GLY A 40 -21.24 -3.59 4.36
C GLY A 40 -22.69 -3.82 4.79
N GLN A 41 -23.19 -3.03 5.74
CA GLN A 41 -24.60 -3.07 6.18
C GLN A 41 -25.53 -2.59 5.05
N ARG A 42 -25.20 -1.47 4.38
CA ARG A 42 -25.99 -0.90 3.29
C ARG A 42 -26.09 -1.83 2.09
N ILE A 43 -24.99 -2.41 1.61
CA ILE A 43 -25.03 -3.33 0.48
C ILE A 43 -25.88 -4.56 0.79
N ARG A 44 -25.76 -5.11 2.01
CA ARG A 44 -26.57 -6.23 2.47
C ARG A 44 -28.07 -5.90 2.49
N ALA A 45 -28.43 -4.67 2.84
CA ALA A 45 -29.81 -4.19 2.85
C ALA A 45 -30.32 -3.71 1.47
N GLY A 46 -29.48 -3.72 0.43
CA GLY A 46 -29.82 -3.17 -0.89
C GLY A 46 -29.95 -1.65 -0.90
N GLU A 47 -29.35 -0.97 0.07
CA GLU A 47 -29.40 0.48 0.22
C GLU A 47 -28.31 1.19 -0.57
N THR A 48 -28.49 2.50 -0.84
CA THR A 48 -27.49 3.35 -1.52
C THR A 48 -26.18 3.41 -0.75
N LEU A 49 -25.06 3.10 -1.43
CA LEU A 49 -23.73 3.12 -0.81
C LEU A 49 -23.14 4.54 -0.70
N TYR A 50 -23.29 5.34 -1.75
CA TYR A 50 -22.60 6.63 -1.92
C TYR A 50 -23.54 7.79 -1.59
N ARG A 51 -23.65 8.10 -0.30
CA ARG A 51 -24.57 9.13 0.21
C ARG A 51 -23.81 10.43 0.48
N GLN A 52 -24.25 11.54 -0.12
CA GLN A 52 -23.64 12.86 0.09
C GLN A 52 -23.81 13.36 1.52
N GLU A 53 -24.90 13.01 2.17
CA GLU A 53 -25.20 13.35 3.57
C GLU A 53 -24.19 12.76 4.57
N ASP A 54 -23.45 11.71 4.19
CA ASP A 54 -22.33 11.18 4.99
C ASP A 54 -21.14 12.14 5.04
N GLY A 55 -21.07 13.12 4.15
CA GLY A 55 -20.09 14.20 4.15
C GLY A 55 -18.65 13.69 4.04
N HIS A 56 -17.84 13.97 5.10
CA HIS A 56 -16.45 13.52 5.15
C HIS A 56 -16.31 11.98 5.19
N TYR A 57 -17.29 11.30 5.75
CA TYR A 57 -17.34 9.84 5.93
C TYR A 57 -18.05 9.10 4.79
N GLU A 58 -18.25 9.73 3.63
CA GLU A 58 -18.78 9.07 2.45
C GLU A 58 -17.88 7.90 2.03
N PHE A 59 -18.49 6.73 1.75
CA PHE A 59 -17.78 5.56 1.23
C PHE A 59 -17.19 5.86 -0.15
N LYS A 60 -15.91 5.51 -0.40
CA LYS A 60 -15.17 5.91 -1.62
C LYS A 60 -14.56 4.74 -2.38
N TYR A 61 -14.67 3.52 -1.84
CA TYR A 61 -14.13 2.35 -2.52
C TYR A 61 -15.07 1.82 -3.59
N PRO A 62 -14.58 0.96 -4.53
CA PRO A 62 -15.46 0.29 -5.49
C PRO A 62 -16.59 -0.46 -4.79
N PRO A 63 -17.77 -0.64 -5.42
CA PRO A 63 -18.90 -1.32 -4.79
C PRO A 63 -18.57 -2.72 -4.25
N PHE A 64 -17.71 -3.46 -4.95
CA PHE A 64 -17.24 -4.78 -4.49
C PHE A 64 -16.51 -4.72 -3.14
N ALA A 65 -15.81 -3.64 -2.84
CA ALA A 65 -15.14 -3.52 -1.55
C ALA A 65 -16.14 -3.57 -0.39
N ALA A 66 -17.38 -3.04 -0.56
CA ALA A 66 -18.43 -3.17 0.45
C ALA A 66 -18.82 -4.62 0.71
N VAL A 67 -18.77 -5.51 -0.31
CA VAL A 67 -19.04 -6.94 -0.16
C VAL A 67 -18.07 -7.61 0.81
N LEU A 68 -16.80 -7.18 0.84
CA LEU A 68 -15.79 -7.71 1.78
C LEU A 68 -16.19 -7.45 3.25
N TYR A 69 -16.88 -6.36 3.51
CA TYR A 69 -17.29 -5.98 4.87
C TYR A 69 -18.62 -6.61 5.30
N VAL A 70 -19.38 -7.24 4.39
CA VAL A 70 -20.64 -7.92 4.73
C VAL A 70 -20.47 -8.95 5.86
N PRO A 71 -19.46 -9.85 5.87
CA PRO A 71 -19.33 -10.82 6.95
C PRO A 71 -19.13 -10.17 8.33
N VAL A 72 -18.37 -9.10 8.43
CA VAL A 72 -18.13 -8.41 9.70
C VAL A 72 -19.30 -7.53 10.11
N SER A 73 -20.11 -7.04 9.17
CA SER A 73 -21.31 -6.23 9.43
C SER A 73 -22.46 -6.98 10.11
N PHE A 74 -22.33 -8.29 10.31
CA PHE A 74 -23.25 -9.07 11.16
C PHE A 74 -22.90 -9.03 12.65
N LEU A 75 -21.68 -8.60 12.98
CA LEU A 75 -21.21 -8.52 14.37
C LEU A 75 -21.59 -7.16 14.99
N PRO A 76 -21.76 -7.10 16.31
CA PRO A 76 -21.76 -5.82 16.99
C PRO A 76 -20.49 -5.02 16.68
N LEU A 77 -20.58 -3.70 16.53
CA LEU A 77 -19.51 -2.85 16.05
C LEU A 77 -18.17 -3.04 16.79
N ALA A 78 -18.22 -3.25 18.11
CA ALA A 78 -17.01 -3.46 18.93
C ALA A 78 -16.29 -4.77 18.56
N GLU A 79 -17.05 -5.84 18.34
CA GLU A 79 -16.52 -7.15 17.92
C GLU A 79 -16.02 -7.11 16.48
N ALA A 80 -16.73 -6.43 15.59
CA ALA A 80 -16.34 -6.19 14.21
C ALA A 80 -15.00 -5.43 14.12
N LYS A 81 -14.84 -4.35 14.90
CA LYS A 81 -13.59 -3.60 15.05
C LYS A 81 -12.45 -4.48 15.56
N PHE A 82 -12.71 -5.32 16.56
CA PHE A 82 -11.70 -6.21 17.10
C PHE A 82 -11.25 -7.27 16.08
N ALA A 83 -12.19 -7.91 15.41
CA ALA A 83 -11.90 -8.89 14.35
C ALA A 83 -11.09 -8.24 13.22
N TRP A 84 -11.48 -7.03 12.80
CA TRP A 84 -10.76 -6.27 11.78
C TRP A 84 -9.37 -5.86 12.22
N PHE A 85 -9.23 -5.39 13.47
CA PHE A 85 -7.92 -5.07 14.06
C PHE A 85 -6.97 -6.27 13.99
N LEU A 86 -7.44 -7.47 14.38
CA LEU A 86 -6.63 -8.70 14.33
C LEU A 86 -6.23 -9.06 12.88
N LEU A 87 -7.15 -8.89 11.91
CA LEU A 87 -6.87 -9.12 10.51
C LEU A 87 -5.75 -8.19 10.00
N ILE A 88 -5.85 -6.89 10.30
CA ILE A 88 -4.84 -5.90 9.85
C ILE A 88 -3.51 -6.08 10.59
N LEU A 89 -3.55 -6.38 11.88
CA LEU A 89 -2.34 -6.69 12.67
C LEU A 89 -1.63 -7.92 12.11
N GLY A 90 -2.36 -9.01 11.85
CA GLY A 90 -1.83 -10.23 11.23
C GLY A 90 -1.27 -9.97 9.83
N SER A 91 -1.99 -9.19 9.01
CA SER A 91 -1.52 -8.75 7.69
C SER A 91 -0.24 -7.94 7.78
N SER A 92 -0.11 -7.04 8.77
CA SER A 92 1.09 -6.25 9.00
C SER A 92 2.30 -7.12 9.33
N VAL A 93 2.14 -8.11 10.20
CA VAL A 93 3.18 -9.11 10.51
C VAL A 93 3.57 -9.87 9.25
N LEU A 94 2.59 -10.29 8.45
CA LEU A 94 2.81 -11.02 7.22
C LEU A 94 3.59 -10.19 6.19
N VAL A 95 3.31 -8.89 6.06
CA VAL A 95 4.06 -7.96 5.21
C VAL A 95 5.55 -7.97 5.56
N PHE A 96 5.90 -7.88 6.85
CA PHE A 96 7.30 -7.94 7.29
C PHE A 96 7.94 -9.31 7.05
N GLN A 97 7.23 -10.40 7.35
CA GLN A 97 7.72 -11.77 7.16
C GLN A 97 7.97 -12.08 5.67
N LEU A 98 7.02 -11.76 4.80
CA LEU A 98 7.15 -11.97 3.36
C LEU A 98 8.28 -11.12 2.77
N SER A 99 8.36 -9.84 3.16
CA SER A 99 9.43 -8.95 2.70
C SER A 99 10.81 -9.49 3.11
N TYR A 100 10.95 -9.94 4.37
CA TYR A 100 12.17 -10.54 4.87
C TYR A 100 12.57 -11.82 4.10
N ALA A 101 11.59 -12.70 3.85
CA ALA A 101 11.80 -13.94 3.09
C ALA A 101 12.18 -13.67 1.63
N LEU A 102 11.58 -12.62 1.00
CA LEU A 102 11.88 -12.21 -0.37
C LEU A 102 13.30 -11.62 -0.50
N VAL A 103 13.68 -10.77 0.44
CA VAL A 103 14.99 -10.10 0.43
C VAL A 103 16.15 -11.08 0.70
N ARG A 104 15.92 -12.16 1.46
CA ARG A 104 16.95 -13.16 1.84
C ARG A 104 18.21 -12.51 2.42
N PRO A 105 18.14 -11.96 3.63
CA PRO A 105 19.25 -11.21 4.21
C PRO A 105 20.48 -12.07 4.42
N GLU A 106 21.65 -11.46 4.25
CA GLU A 106 22.90 -12.03 4.74
C GLU A 106 22.83 -12.20 6.27
N ALA A 107 23.44 -13.28 6.81
CA ALA A 107 23.36 -13.58 8.25
C ALA A 107 23.76 -12.40 9.15
N LYS A 108 24.80 -11.65 8.75
CA LYS A 108 25.30 -10.46 9.47
C LYS A 108 24.30 -9.28 9.49
N LYS A 109 23.35 -9.23 8.54
CA LYS A 109 22.34 -8.16 8.41
C LYS A 109 20.97 -8.58 8.90
N ALA A 110 20.80 -9.83 9.27
CA ALA A 110 19.49 -10.40 9.65
C ALA A 110 18.81 -9.62 10.79
N TRP A 111 19.57 -9.18 11.80
CA TRP A 111 19.03 -8.37 12.90
C TRP A 111 18.64 -6.97 12.47
N VAL A 112 19.45 -6.33 11.59
CA VAL A 112 19.17 -4.98 11.04
C VAL A 112 17.82 -4.97 10.34
N LEU A 113 17.55 -5.99 9.49
CA LEU A 113 16.31 -6.08 8.73
C LEU A 113 15.10 -6.48 9.57
N ARG A 114 15.29 -7.05 10.74
CA ARG A 114 14.20 -7.34 11.69
C ARG A 114 13.83 -6.14 12.57
N VAL A 115 14.76 -5.23 12.82
CA VAL A 115 14.59 -4.12 13.76
C VAL A 115 14.30 -2.80 13.06
N PHE A 116 15.14 -2.39 12.10
CA PHE A 116 15.04 -1.05 11.53
C PHE A 116 13.84 -0.82 10.62
N PRO A 117 13.43 -1.72 9.68
CA PRO A 117 12.26 -1.48 8.85
C PRO A 117 10.96 -1.32 9.66
N PRO A 118 10.67 -2.15 10.69
CA PRO A 118 9.53 -1.91 11.58
C PRO A 118 9.59 -0.54 12.27
N LEU A 119 10.77 -0.11 12.77
CA LEU A 119 10.91 1.18 13.44
C LEU A 119 10.74 2.36 12.47
N ILE A 120 11.36 2.31 11.28
CA ILE A 120 11.29 3.37 10.27
C ILE A 120 9.85 3.56 9.78
N LEU A 121 9.09 2.47 9.63
CA LEU A 121 7.74 2.51 9.07
C LEU A 121 6.64 2.43 10.13
N ALA A 122 6.99 2.37 11.42
CA ALA A 122 6.06 2.18 12.54
C ALA A 122 4.85 3.10 12.48
N LYS A 123 5.05 4.40 12.22
CA LYS A 123 3.98 5.40 12.21
C LYS A 123 2.91 5.09 11.16
N PHE A 124 3.30 4.55 10.01
CA PHE A 124 2.36 4.22 8.93
C PHE A 124 1.51 3.00 9.31
N PHE A 125 2.12 1.98 9.94
CA PHE A 125 1.39 0.83 10.45
C PHE A 125 0.49 1.18 11.64
N LEU A 126 0.96 2.01 12.56
CA LEU A 126 0.14 2.45 13.69
C LEU A 126 -1.07 3.26 13.21
N ARG A 127 -0.88 4.12 12.21
CA ARG A 127 -1.99 4.88 11.62
C ARG A 127 -2.96 3.99 10.84
N GLU A 128 -2.47 2.99 10.11
CA GLU A 128 -3.26 1.96 9.45
C GLU A 128 -4.21 1.26 10.45
N LEU A 129 -3.66 0.82 11.60
CA LEU A 129 -4.42 0.20 12.69
C LEU A 129 -5.40 1.16 13.34
N GLN A 130 -4.97 2.40 13.61
CA GLN A 130 -5.79 3.44 14.25
C GLN A 130 -7.02 3.81 13.41
N LEU A 131 -6.88 3.87 12.09
CA LEU A 131 -7.96 4.20 11.17
C LEU A 131 -8.80 2.98 10.77
N GLY A 132 -8.26 1.76 10.95
CA GLY A 132 -8.90 0.52 10.48
C GLY A 132 -8.85 0.34 8.97
N GLN A 133 -7.75 0.80 8.35
CA GLN A 133 -7.52 0.72 6.91
C GLN A 133 -7.19 -0.71 6.44
N ILE A 134 -7.19 -0.95 5.13
CA ILE A 134 -7.01 -2.27 4.49
C ILE A 134 -5.67 -2.42 3.75
N ASN A 135 -4.81 -1.40 3.76
CA ASN A 135 -3.62 -1.38 2.89
C ASN A 135 -2.59 -2.45 3.28
N ALA A 136 -2.50 -2.82 4.57
CA ALA A 136 -1.64 -3.91 5.02
C ALA A 136 -2.06 -5.26 4.42
N LEU A 137 -3.38 -5.54 4.34
CA LEU A 137 -3.91 -6.74 3.70
C LEU A 137 -3.59 -6.73 2.20
N ILE A 138 -3.85 -5.63 1.51
CA ILE A 138 -3.56 -5.49 0.07
C ILE A 138 -2.06 -5.67 -0.19
N THR A 139 -1.20 -5.07 0.63
CA THR A 139 0.26 -5.23 0.50
C THR A 139 0.68 -6.68 0.73
N ALA A 140 0.09 -7.38 1.71
CA ALA A 140 0.35 -8.80 1.95
C ALA A 140 -0.04 -9.65 0.74
N LEU A 141 -1.23 -9.43 0.15
CA LEU A 141 -1.68 -10.12 -1.05
C LEU A 141 -0.71 -9.92 -2.23
N LEU A 142 -0.26 -8.67 -2.45
CA LEU A 142 0.71 -8.35 -3.50
C LEU A 142 2.08 -8.99 -3.24
N LEU A 143 2.52 -9.09 -1.98
CA LEU A 143 3.77 -9.79 -1.63
C LEU A 143 3.64 -11.31 -1.75
N ILE A 144 2.47 -11.90 -1.46
CA ILE A 144 2.19 -13.32 -1.74
C ILE A 144 2.27 -13.55 -3.25
N MET A 145 1.64 -12.70 -4.05
CA MET A 145 1.71 -12.73 -5.51
C MET A 145 3.17 -12.76 -5.99
N VAL A 146 4.02 -11.84 -5.50
CA VAL A 146 5.45 -11.80 -5.85
C VAL A 146 6.17 -13.08 -5.42
N THR A 147 5.84 -13.60 -4.23
CA THR A 147 6.42 -14.86 -3.71
C THR A 147 6.07 -16.07 -4.60
N VAL A 148 4.83 -16.13 -5.07
CA VAL A 148 4.35 -17.17 -6.00
C VAL A 148 5.10 -17.10 -7.32
N LEU A 149 5.24 -15.89 -7.89
CA LEU A 149 5.90 -15.68 -9.18
C LEU A 149 7.40 -15.96 -9.15
N ILE A 150 8.08 -15.69 -8.04
CA ILE A 150 9.52 -16.01 -7.90
C ILE A 150 9.75 -17.53 -7.88
N ARG A 151 8.84 -18.30 -7.28
CA ARG A 151 8.96 -19.75 -7.26
C ARG A 151 8.76 -20.41 -8.63
N ASP A 152 8.12 -19.68 -9.54
CA ASP A 152 7.80 -20.13 -10.91
C ASP A 152 8.64 -19.35 -11.97
N GLU A 153 9.71 -18.65 -11.55
CA GLU A 153 10.55 -17.84 -12.46
C GLU A 153 11.15 -18.71 -13.57
N ASP A 154 11.54 -19.95 -13.24
CA ASP A 154 12.15 -20.92 -14.17
C ASP A 154 11.14 -21.68 -15.04
N ARG A 155 9.83 -21.62 -14.74
CA ARG A 155 8.77 -22.33 -15.46
C ARG A 155 7.53 -21.45 -15.65
N PRO A 156 7.62 -20.40 -16.48
CA PRO A 156 6.46 -19.52 -16.75
C PRO A 156 5.34 -20.31 -17.45
N GLY A 157 4.08 -19.96 -17.14
CA GLY A 157 2.91 -20.53 -17.81
C GLY A 157 2.16 -21.59 -17.01
N GLY A 158 2.52 -21.82 -15.73
CA GLY A 158 1.82 -22.78 -14.88
C GLY A 158 0.60 -22.18 -14.13
N ALA A 159 -0.19 -23.05 -13.49
CA ALA A 159 -1.36 -22.67 -12.70
C ALA A 159 -1.06 -21.62 -11.61
N ARG A 160 0.18 -21.57 -11.10
CA ARG A 160 0.64 -20.57 -10.11
C ARG A 160 0.59 -19.15 -10.63
N GLU A 161 0.87 -18.92 -11.92
CA GLU A 161 0.70 -17.58 -12.53
C GLU A 161 -0.75 -17.13 -12.51
N GLY A 162 -1.70 -18.04 -12.78
CA GLY A 162 -3.12 -17.74 -12.65
C GLY A 162 -3.50 -17.31 -11.22
N TRP A 163 -3.00 -18.05 -10.21
CA TRP A 163 -3.21 -17.66 -8.80
C TRP A 163 -2.56 -16.31 -8.44
N ALA A 164 -1.37 -16.03 -8.96
CA ALA A 164 -0.77 -14.70 -8.80
C ALA A 164 -1.66 -13.61 -9.40
N GLY A 165 -2.28 -13.89 -10.55
CA GLY A 165 -3.28 -13.01 -11.16
C GLY A 165 -4.51 -12.80 -10.28
N VAL A 166 -5.05 -13.87 -9.67
CA VAL A 166 -6.17 -13.80 -8.73
C VAL A 166 -5.83 -12.86 -7.55
N LEU A 167 -4.64 -12.99 -6.97
CA LEU A 167 -4.19 -12.12 -5.86
C LEU A 167 -4.06 -10.66 -6.28
N TRP A 168 -3.52 -10.39 -7.47
CA TRP A 168 -3.46 -9.04 -8.02
C TRP A 168 -4.84 -8.47 -8.32
N GLY A 169 -5.72 -9.26 -8.93
CA GLY A 169 -7.10 -8.88 -9.23
C GLY A 169 -7.88 -8.55 -7.95
N ALA A 170 -7.78 -9.40 -6.91
CA ALA A 170 -8.40 -9.17 -5.61
C ALA A 170 -7.90 -7.84 -4.97
N SER A 171 -6.58 -7.62 -4.98
CA SER A 171 -5.99 -6.37 -4.50
C SER A 171 -6.54 -5.15 -5.24
N SER A 172 -6.67 -5.25 -6.57
CA SER A 172 -7.16 -4.18 -7.45
C SER A 172 -8.66 -3.93 -7.30
N ALA A 173 -9.44 -4.98 -7.05
CA ALA A 173 -10.89 -4.89 -6.80
C ALA A 173 -11.20 -4.19 -5.47
N LEU A 174 -10.33 -4.33 -4.47
CA LEU A 174 -10.46 -3.66 -3.17
C LEU A 174 -10.03 -2.19 -3.26
N LYS A 175 -8.86 -1.94 -3.85
CA LYS A 175 -8.35 -0.57 -4.11
C LYS A 175 -7.68 -0.50 -5.47
N PRO A 176 -8.20 0.29 -6.42
CA PRO A 176 -7.71 0.35 -7.80
C PRO A 176 -6.24 0.77 -7.95
N TYR A 177 -5.59 1.31 -6.91
CA TYR A 177 -4.18 1.68 -7.00
C TYR A 177 -3.25 0.50 -7.30
N ALA A 178 -3.66 -0.75 -7.01
CA ALA A 178 -2.90 -1.95 -7.36
C ALA A 178 -2.87 -2.22 -8.88
N LEU A 179 -3.70 -1.51 -9.68
CA LEU A 179 -3.63 -1.51 -11.15
C LEU A 179 -2.30 -0.94 -11.68
N ILE A 180 -1.47 -0.29 -10.85
CA ILE A 180 -0.10 0.11 -11.22
C ILE A 180 0.74 -1.08 -11.73
N PHE A 181 0.40 -2.30 -11.35
CA PHE A 181 1.04 -3.52 -11.85
C PHE A 181 0.56 -3.96 -13.24
N LEU A 182 -0.55 -3.42 -13.76
CA LEU A 182 -1.12 -3.83 -15.07
C LEU A 182 -0.11 -3.64 -16.23
N PRO A 183 0.48 -2.44 -16.47
CA PRO A 183 1.47 -2.27 -17.52
C PRO A 183 2.70 -3.15 -17.31
N TYR A 184 3.06 -3.42 -16.05
CA TYR A 184 4.17 -4.30 -15.71
C TYR A 184 3.93 -5.74 -16.19
N TRP A 185 2.75 -6.31 -15.95
CA TRP A 185 2.42 -7.67 -16.41
C TRP A 185 2.35 -7.78 -17.92
N VAL A 186 1.81 -6.75 -18.61
CA VAL A 186 1.81 -6.68 -20.09
C VAL A 186 3.24 -6.71 -20.62
N LEU A 187 4.14 -5.90 -20.07
CA LEU A 187 5.54 -5.82 -20.51
C LEU A 187 6.34 -7.11 -20.23
N LYS A 188 6.04 -7.77 -19.12
CA LYS A 188 6.63 -9.08 -18.76
C LYS A 188 5.98 -10.24 -19.52
N LYS A 189 4.94 -9.98 -20.33
CA LYS A 189 4.16 -11.00 -21.07
C LYS A 189 3.60 -12.10 -20.16
N ARG A 190 3.22 -11.73 -18.91
CA ARG A 190 2.64 -12.64 -17.94
C ARG A 190 1.13 -12.77 -18.16
N TRP A 191 0.75 -13.40 -19.28
CA TRP A 191 -0.64 -13.44 -19.75
C TRP A 191 -1.58 -14.18 -18.79
N LEU A 192 -1.11 -15.22 -18.09
CA LEU A 192 -1.93 -15.93 -17.10
C LEU A 192 -2.16 -15.08 -15.85
N VAL A 193 -1.20 -14.22 -15.44
CA VAL A 193 -1.42 -13.24 -14.38
C VAL A 193 -2.52 -12.25 -14.80
N LEU A 194 -2.45 -11.76 -16.03
CA LEU A 194 -3.48 -10.86 -16.57
C LEU A 194 -4.84 -11.55 -16.64
N ALA A 195 -4.91 -12.77 -17.16
CA ALA A 195 -6.16 -13.52 -17.27
C ALA A 195 -6.81 -13.78 -15.91
N GLY A 196 -6.02 -14.24 -14.92
CA GLY A 196 -6.50 -14.48 -13.55
C GLY A 196 -6.98 -13.17 -12.88
N GLY A 197 -6.24 -12.08 -13.08
CA GLY A 197 -6.61 -10.77 -12.54
C GLY A 197 -7.86 -10.19 -13.18
N ILE A 198 -7.98 -10.26 -14.51
CA ILE A 198 -9.16 -9.79 -15.24
C ILE A 198 -10.39 -10.62 -14.83
N LEU A 199 -10.26 -11.93 -14.69
CA LEU A 199 -11.34 -12.77 -14.19
C LEU A 199 -11.86 -12.27 -12.84
N VAL A 200 -10.97 -11.99 -11.88
CA VAL A 200 -11.38 -11.47 -10.57
C VAL A 200 -12.01 -10.08 -10.68
N LEU A 201 -11.46 -9.19 -11.52
CA LEU A 201 -12.05 -7.86 -11.73
C LEU A 201 -13.45 -7.92 -12.35
N VAL A 202 -13.68 -8.86 -13.28
CA VAL A 202 -15.02 -9.11 -13.85
C VAL A 202 -15.96 -9.63 -12.78
N LEU A 203 -15.53 -10.61 -11.98
CA LEU A 203 -16.35 -11.13 -10.87
C LEU A 203 -16.62 -10.06 -9.81
N ALA A 204 -15.65 -9.20 -9.51
CA ALA A 204 -15.82 -8.07 -8.61
C ALA A 204 -16.79 -7.02 -9.17
N PHE A 205 -16.74 -6.75 -10.48
CA PHE A 205 -17.71 -5.87 -11.13
C PHE A 205 -19.14 -6.44 -11.07
N LEU A 206 -19.29 -7.75 -11.23
CA LEU A 206 -20.60 -8.42 -11.21
C LEU A 206 -21.09 -8.70 -9.78
N GLY A 207 -20.20 -8.80 -8.79
CA GLY A 207 -20.54 -9.19 -7.42
C GLY A 207 -21.67 -8.38 -6.76
N PRO A 208 -21.68 -7.05 -6.84
CA PRO A 208 -22.77 -6.23 -6.28
C PRO A 208 -24.14 -6.50 -6.90
N ALA A 209 -24.21 -7.10 -8.10
CA ALA A 209 -25.49 -7.50 -8.71
C ALA A 209 -26.26 -8.53 -7.88
N LEU A 210 -25.58 -9.28 -7.00
CA LEU A 210 -26.22 -10.20 -6.06
C LEU A 210 -27.13 -9.49 -5.06
N TYR A 211 -26.87 -8.20 -4.81
CA TYR A 211 -27.62 -7.38 -3.86
C TYR A 211 -28.55 -6.38 -4.55
N TYR A 212 -28.13 -5.81 -5.68
CA TYR A 212 -28.85 -4.74 -6.38
C TYR A 212 -29.56 -5.19 -7.66
N GLY A 213 -29.36 -6.44 -8.07
CA GLY A 213 -29.76 -6.89 -9.41
C GLY A 213 -28.91 -6.28 -10.53
N PRO A 214 -29.10 -6.71 -11.79
CA PRO A 214 -28.27 -6.26 -12.92
C PRO A 214 -28.33 -4.74 -13.18
N SER A 215 -29.50 -4.14 -13.16
CA SER A 215 -29.68 -2.70 -13.39
C SER A 215 -29.11 -1.86 -12.24
N GLY A 216 -29.38 -2.25 -10.99
CA GLY A 216 -28.83 -1.58 -9.81
C GLY A 216 -27.30 -1.72 -9.72
N ASN A 217 -26.74 -2.81 -10.24
CA ASN A 217 -25.29 -2.97 -10.32
C ASN A 217 -24.63 -1.90 -11.21
N ILE A 218 -25.22 -1.61 -12.38
CA ILE A 218 -24.72 -0.55 -13.27
C ILE A 218 -24.85 0.80 -12.58
N GLN A 219 -26.00 1.04 -11.95
CA GLN A 219 -26.26 2.29 -11.23
C GLN A 219 -25.24 2.53 -10.12
N VAL A 220 -24.98 1.56 -9.23
CA VAL A 220 -24.05 1.71 -8.09
C VAL A 220 -22.62 1.98 -8.53
N HIS A 221 -22.17 1.42 -9.68
CA HIS A 221 -20.87 1.76 -10.26
C HIS A 221 -20.85 3.21 -10.81
N GLY A 222 -21.94 3.67 -11.41
CA GLY A 222 -22.10 5.08 -11.81
C GLY A 222 -22.06 6.02 -10.61
N GLU A 223 -22.74 5.69 -9.53
CA GLU A 223 -22.73 6.44 -8.27
C GLU A 223 -21.31 6.51 -7.68
N TRP A 224 -20.56 5.40 -7.72
CA TRP A 224 -19.16 5.38 -7.30
C TRP A 224 -18.30 6.38 -8.08
N LEU A 225 -18.37 6.36 -9.42
CA LEU A 225 -17.61 7.29 -10.26
C LEU A 225 -17.99 8.74 -9.99
N ASN A 226 -19.29 9.02 -9.79
CA ASN A 226 -19.79 10.34 -9.43
C ASN A 226 -19.30 10.79 -8.05
N SER A 227 -19.29 9.91 -7.04
CA SER A 227 -18.73 10.18 -5.72
C SER A 227 -17.25 10.54 -5.81
N LEU A 228 -16.45 9.76 -6.56
CA LEU A 228 -15.02 10.05 -6.75
C LEU A 228 -14.79 11.40 -7.43
N SER A 229 -15.53 11.70 -8.51
CA SER A 229 -15.35 12.96 -9.26
C SER A 229 -15.67 14.19 -8.41
N ARG A 230 -16.65 14.07 -7.52
CA ARG A 230 -17.09 15.14 -6.62
C ARG A 230 -16.15 15.31 -5.41
N SER A 231 -15.75 14.20 -4.77
CA SER A 231 -15.01 14.25 -3.51
C SER A 231 -13.49 14.41 -3.68
N THR A 232 -12.90 13.90 -4.76
CA THR A 232 -11.45 13.91 -4.99
C THR A 232 -10.83 15.30 -5.00
N PRO A 233 -11.40 16.33 -5.70
CA PRO A 233 -10.74 17.64 -5.78
C PRO A 233 -10.45 18.27 -4.42
N GLY A 234 -11.37 18.16 -3.46
CA GLY A 234 -11.21 18.69 -2.10
C GLY A 234 -10.12 17.96 -1.28
N LEU A 235 -9.78 16.73 -1.65
CA LEU A 235 -8.80 15.91 -0.95
C LEU A 235 -7.38 16.02 -1.50
N LEU A 236 -7.21 16.61 -2.70
CA LEU A 236 -5.89 16.70 -3.33
C LEU A 236 -4.89 17.54 -2.53
N SER A 237 -5.33 18.59 -1.84
CA SER A 237 -4.48 19.51 -1.08
C SER A 237 -4.41 19.19 0.41
N THR A 238 -5.04 18.11 0.88
CA THR A 238 -5.03 17.76 2.30
C THR A 238 -3.62 17.45 2.80
N GLN A 239 -3.39 17.72 4.09
CA GLN A 239 -2.08 17.59 4.73
C GLN A 239 -1.49 16.20 4.56
N ASP A 240 -2.31 15.16 4.73
CA ASP A 240 -1.91 13.74 4.75
C ASP A 240 -1.80 13.11 3.35
N ASN A 241 -2.14 13.85 2.30
CA ASN A 241 -1.94 13.39 0.93
C ASN A 241 -0.46 13.59 0.53
N VAL A 242 0.24 12.48 0.29
CA VAL A 242 1.68 12.42 -0.08
C VAL A 242 1.91 12.16 -1.57
N SER A 243 0.87 12.26 -2.39
CA SER A 243 0.98 12.07 -3.83
C SER A 243 1.73 13.20 -4.54
N LEU A 244 2.22 12.92 -5.76
CA LEU A 244 2.85 13.95 -6.61
C LEU A 244 1.91 15.11 -6.95
N ILE A 245 0.63 14.82 -7.20
CA ILE A 245 -0.34 15.90 -7.46
C ILE A 245 -0.52 16.79 -6.24
N ALA A 246 -0.58 16.20 -5.03
CA ALA A 246 -0.65 16.94 -3.78
C ALA A 246 0.61 17.79 -3.54
N LEU A 247 1.81 17.23 -3.81
CA LEU A 247 3.07 17.96 -3.74
C LEU A 247 3.02 19.21 -4.61
N PHE A 248 2.65 19.07 -5.88
CA PHE A 248 2.61 20.20 -6.80
C PHE A 248 1.54 21.24 -6.44
N ILE A 249 0.36 20.79 -5.96
CA ILE A 249 -0.67 21.72 -5.48
C ILE A 249 -0.18 22.52 -4.26
N LYS A 250 0.45 21.85 -3.28
CA LYS A 250 1.02 22.49 -2.09
C LYS A 250 2.11 23.50 -2.43
N TRP A 251 2.92 23.23 -3.48
CA TRP A 251 4.04 24.09 -3.86
C TRP A 251 3.65 25.24 -4.79
N THR A 252 2.74 25.01 -5.73
CA THR A 252 2.42 26.00 -6.76
C THR A 252 1.15 26.81 -6.45
N GLY A 253 0.23 26.25 -5.68
CA GLY A 253 -1.10 26.83 -5.46
C GLY A 253 -1.98 26.88 -6.72
N ARG A 254 -1.53 26.34 -7.86
CA ARG A 254 -2.17 26.47 -9.18
C ARG A 254 -2.58 25.08 -9.72
N ALA A 255 -3.88 24.80 -9.75
CA ALA A 255 -4.40 23.48 -10.09
C ALA A 255 -3.98 23.00 -11.50
N GLN A 256 -4.05 23.86 -12.53
CA GLN A 256 -3.69 23.48 -13.90
C GLN A 256 -2.19 23.18 -14.04
N LEU A 257 -1.33 24.05 -13.48
CA LEU A 257 0.12 23.83 -13.48
C LEU A 257 0.48 22.55 -12.73
N SER A 258 -0.15 22.31 -11.58
CA SER A 258 0.07 21.10 -10.77
C SER A 258 -0.30 19.84 -11.53
N ARG A 259 -1.41 19.84 -12.27
CA ARG A 259 -1.81 18.71 -13.13
C ARG A 259 -0.79 18.48 -14.25
N ALA A 260 -0.32 19.51 -14.91
CA ALA A 260 0.71 19.39 -15.95
C ALA A 260 2.01 18.81 -15.39
N LEU A 261 2.51 19.35 -14.27
CA LEU A 261 3.71 18.87 -13.59
C LEU A 261 3.55 17.41 -13.13
N TYR A 262 2.38 17.05 -12.58
CA TYR A 262 2.07 15.68 -12.20
C TYR A 262 2.14 14.73 -13.40
N LEU A 263 1.47 15.04 -14.51
CA LEU A 263 1.47 14.19 -15.71
C LEU A 263 2.88 14.02 -16.29
N VAL A 264 3.65 15.11 -16.37
CA VAL A 264 5.05 15.07 -16.85
C VAL A 264 5.89 14.19 -15.93
N THR A 265 5.77 14.35 -14.60
CA THR A 265 6.56 13.57 -13.64
C THR A 265 6.18 12.10 -13.66
N VAL A 266 4.89 11.77 -13.74
CA VAL A 266 4.43 10.38 -13.87
C VAL A 266 4.93 9.77 -15.19
N ALA A 267 4.89 10.50 -16.29
CA ALA A 267 5.44 10.04 -17.58
C ALA A 267 6.96 9.78 -17.46
N MET A 268 7.71 10.69 -16.81
CA MET A 268 9.15 10.48 -16.57
C MET A 268 9.42 9.24 -15.70
N LEU A 269 8.68 9.06 -14.61
CA LEU A 269 8.81 7.87 -13.75
C LEU A 269 8.50 6.59 -14.54
N THR A 270 7.47 6.63 -15.39
CA THR A 270 7.12 5.51 -16.27
C THR A 270 8.24 5.21 -17.25
N ILE A 271 8.80 6.21 -17.92
CA ILE A 271 9.93 6.04 -18.86
C ILE A 271 11.15 5.45 -18.13
N VAL A 272 11.49 5.97 -16.95
CA VAL A 272 12.58 5.41 -16.12
C VAL A 272 12.31 3.96 -15.76
N PHE A 273 11.09 3.64 -15.33
CA PHE A 273 10.70 2.27 -15.00
C PHE A 273 10.82 1.33 -16.20
N LEU A 274 10.32 1.75 -17.37
CA LEU A 274 10.44 1.00 -18.61
C LEU A 274 11.90 0.77 -19.01
N PHE A 275 12.73 1.81 -18.91
CA PHE A 275 14.16 1.71 -19.17
C PHE A 275 14.84 0.69 -18.24
N LEU A 276 14.53 0.73 -16.94
CA LEU A 276 15.05 -0.23 -15.96
C LEU A 276 14.64 -1.67 -16.30
N MET A 277 13.42 -1.88 -16.78
CA MET A 277 12.93 -3.20 -17.19
C MET A 277 13.65 -3.72 -18.43
N ILE A 278 13.85 -2.87 -19.43
CA ILE A 278 14.52 -3.25 -20.68
C ILE A 278 16.00 -3.57 -20.42
N ARG A 279 16.71 -2.69 -19.72
CA ARG A 279 18.13 -2.86 -19.40
C ARG A 279 18.39 -4.01 -18.43
N GLY A 280 17.46 -4.29 -17.57
CA GLY A 280 17.58 -5.33 -16.54
C GLY A 280 17.03 -6.70 -16.96
N ARG A 281 16.78 -6.95 -18.24
CA ARG A 281 16.38 -8.28 -18.72
C ARG A 281 17.44 -9.32 -18.38
N GLY A 282 17.00 -10.48 -17.84
CA GLY A 282 17.91 -11.57 -17.47
C GLY A 282 18.55 -11.43 -16.09
N ILE A 283 18.28 -10.37 -15.31
CA ILE A 283 18.76 -10.29 -13.92
C ILE A 283 17.92 -11.23 -13.07
N PRO A 284 18.52 -12.26 -12.42
CA PRO A 284 17.79 -13.17 -11.55
C PRO A 284 17.05 -12.39 -10.45
N ARG A 285 15.82 -12.81 -10.15
CA ARG A 285 14.98 -12.21 -9.11
C ARG A 285 14.70 -10.71 -9.27
N GLY A 286 14.86 -10.17 -10.50
CA GLY A 286 14.59 -8.77 -10.79
C GLY A 286 13.18 -8.32 -10.41
N ILE A 287 12.21 -9.25 -10.44
CA ILE A 287 10.83 -9.04 -10.02
C ILE A 287 10.70 -8.47 -8.59
N ILE A 288 11.64 -8.80 -7.67
CA ILE A 288 11.59 -8.30 -6.28
C ILE A 288 11.84 -6.80 -6.25
N LEU A 289 12.91 -6.32 -6.91
CA LEU A 289 13.23 -4.89 -6.97
C LEU A 289 12.16 -4.10 -7.73
N GLU A 290 11.68 -4.66 -8.83
CA GLU A 290 10.64 -4.05 -9.67
C GLU A 290 9.32 -3.93 -8.90
N SER A 291 8.91 -4.98 -8.19
CA SER A 291 7.71 -4.95 -7.34
C SER A 291 7.86 -4.04 -6.13
N ALA A 292 9.03 -4.03 -5.48
CA ALA A 292 9.30 -3.10 -4.37
C ALA A 292 9.24 -1.64 -4.83
N LEU A 293 9.73 -1.34 -6.04
CA LEU A 293 9.63 -0.02 -6.64
C LEU A 293 8.16 0.36 -6.91
N LEU A 294 7.38 -0.54 -7.54
CA LEU A 294 5.95 -0.30 -7.78
C LEU A 294 5.16 -0.10 -6.47
N LEU A 295 5.40 -0.95 -5.47
CA LEU A 295 4.76 -0.83 -4.15
C LEU A 295 5.09 0.52 -3.48
N THR A 296 6.33 1.01 -3.60
CA THR A 296 6.73 2.32 -3.07
C THR A 296 6.06 3.46 -3.83
N LEU A 297 5.86 3.31 -5.14
CA LEU A 297 5.26 4.33 -5.99
C LEU A 297 3.72 4.40 -5.91
N ILE A 298 3.05 3.38 -5.37
CA ILE A 298 1.57 3.38 -5.24
C ILE A 298 1.05 4.69 -4.65
N PRO A 299 1.39 5.10 -3.40
CA PRO A 299 0.85 6.32 -2.82
C PRO A 299 1.41 7.60 -3.48
N ILE A 300 2.56 7.51 -4.15
CA ILE A 300 3.20 8.65 -4.80
C ILE A 300 2.50 9.00 -6.12
N VAL A 301 2.13 7.98 -6.90
CA VAL A 301 1.49 8.16 -8.21
C VAL A 301 -0.03 8.25 -8.11
N SER A 302 -0.64 7.59 -7.13
CA SER A 302 -2.09 7.68 -6.91
C SER A 302 -2.51 9.12 -6.57
N PRO A 303 -3.56 9.70 -7.17
CA PRO A 303 -4.01 11.07 -6.84
C PRO A 303 -4.36 11.26 -5.36
N LEU A 304 -4.93 10.24 -4.73
CA LEU A 304 -5.19 10.18 -3.29
C LEU A 304 -4.20 9.21 -2.64
N GLY A 305 -2.97 9.65 -2.49
CA GLY A 305 -1.90 8.91 -1.85
C GLY A 305 -1.83 9.27 -0.35
N TRP A 306 -2.52 8.50 0.48
CA TRP A 306 -2.46 8.70 1.92
C TRP A 306 -1.15 8.21 2.51
N ASP A 307 -0.61 8.91 3.50
CA ASP A 307 0.69 8.62 4.11
C ASP A 307 0.77 7.18 4.69
N TYR A 308 -0.27 6.66 5.32
CA TYR A 308 -0.28 5.30 5.85
C TYR A 308 -0.12 4.22 4.75
N THR A 309 -0.47 4.50 3.49
CA THR A 309 -0.23 3.58 2.37
C THR A 309 1.26 3.35 2.10
N LEU A 310 2.16 4.23 2.61
CA LEU A 310 3.62 4.06 2.51
C LEU A 310 4.13 2.82 3.27
N LEU A 311 3.31 2.17 4.09
CA LEU A 311 3.61 0.85 4.66
C LEU A 311 3.96 -0.19 3.58
N SER A 312 3.45 -0.05 2.36
CA SER A 312 3.77 -0.90 1.21
C SER A 312 5.26 -0.85 0.82
N SER A 313 6.03 0.11 1.33
CA SER A 313 7.46 0.26 1.07
C SER A 313 8.37 -0.63 1.93
N VAL A 314 7.83 -1.52 2.78
CA VAL A 314 8.64 -2.45 3.60
C VAL A 314 9.69 -3.18 2.78
N PRO A 315 9.38 -3.85 1.65
CA PRO A 315 10.41 -4.56 0.87
C PRO A 315 11.47 -3.60 0.31
N ALA A 316 11.10 -2.37 -0.02
CA ALA A 316 12.03 -1.34 -0.50
C ALA A 316 13.06 -0.95 0.57
N VAL A 317 12.59 -0.64 1.79
CA VAL A 317 13.46 -0.33 2.93
C VAL A 317 14.37 -1.51 3.25
N MET A 318 13.84 -2.73 3.27
CA MET A 318 14.64 -3.94 3.50
C MET A 318 15.72 -4.15 2.43
N LEU A 319 15.40 -3.95 1.15
CA LEU A 319 16.33 -4.11 0.03
C LEU A 319 17.51 -3.12 0.12
N VAL A 320 17.23 -1.83 0.35
CA VAL A 320 18.30 -0.83 0.45
C VAL A 320 19.18 -1.05 1.68
N LEU A 321 18.61 -1.47 2.81
CA LEU A 321 19.38 -1.83 4.00
C LEU A 321 20.18 -3.11 3.80
N ASN A 322 19.63 -4.13 3.13
CA ASN A 322 20.36 -5.36 2.82
C ASN A 322 21.56 -5.11 1.89
N ARG A 323 21.43 -4.15 0.99
CA ARG A 323 22.48 -3.76 0.02
C ARG A 323 23.23 -2.49 0.45
N PHE A 324 23.17 -2.10 1.72
CA PHE A 324 23.75 -0.85 2.22
C PHE A 324 25.24 -0.68 1.88
N ASP A 325 26.00 -1.77 1.92
CA ASP A 325 27.45 -1.76 1.71
C ASP A 325 27.87 -1.42 0.27
N VAL A 326 26.97 -1.57 -0.71
CA VAL A 326 27.28 -1.30 -2.12
C VAL A 326 27.23 0.20 -2.46
N PHE A 327 26.68 1.02 -1.57
CA PHE A 327 26.61 2.46 -1.77
C PHE A 327 27.92 3.13 -1.32
N SER A 328 28.28 4.25 -1.95
CA SER A 328 29.40 5.10 -1.51
C SER A 328 29.15 5.69 -0.13
N ARG A 329 30.19 6.10 0.57
CA ARG A 329 30.07 6.70 1.91
C ARG A 329 29.09 7.88 1.96
N PRO A 330 29.14 8.86 1.03
CA PRO A 330 28.14 9.95 1.01
C PRO A 330 26.71 9.46 0.79
N ALA A 331 26.51 8.49 -0.14
CA ALA A 331 25.19 7.92 -0.41
C ALA A 331 24.63 7.17 0.80
N ARG A 332 25.48 6.47 1.58
CA ARG A 332 25.06 5.83 2.85
C ARG A 332 24.63 6.85 3.88
N ALA A 333 25.41 7.92 4.08
CA ALA A 333 25.05 9.00 5.01
C ALA A 333 23.72 9.66 4.61
N PHE A 334 23.54 9.93 3.33
CA PHE A 334 22.29 10.49 2.80
C PHE A 334 21.11 9.53 2.98
N LEU A 335 21.30 8.22 2.74
CA LEU A 335 20.25 7.22 2.93
C LEU A 335 19.87 7.09 4.42
N ILE A 336 20.83 7.11 5.35
CA ILE A 336 20.58 7.10 6.79
C ILE A 336 19.74 8.32 7.18
N LEU A 337 20.14 9.52 6.74
CA LEU A 337 19.39 10.74 7.00
C LEU A 337 17.97 10.66 6.45
N ASN A 338 17.82 10.20 5.21
CA ASN A 338 16.52 10.04 4.56
C ASN A 338 15.60 9.08 5.34
N LEU A 339 16.11 7.93 5.76
CA LEU A 339 15.34 6.95 6.53
C LEU A 339 15.04 7.44 7.94
N ALA A 340 15.98 8.17 8.57
CA ALA A 340 15.78 8.79 9.88
C ALA A 340 14.67 9.85 9.81
N VAL A 341 14.69 10.73 8.80
CA VAL A 341 13.63 11.72 8.57
C VAL A 341 12.30 11.02 8.36
N ALA A 342 12.24 9.97 7.52
CA ALA A 342 11.01 9.22 7.29
C ALA A 342 10.44 8.59 8.57
N GLY A 343 11.28 8.02 9.44
CA GLY A 343 10.87 7.35 10.67
C GLY A 343 10.56 8.29 11.84
N LEU A 344 11.34 9.36 11.99
CA LEU A 344 11.24 10.28 13.12
C LEU A 344 10.27 11.45 12.90
N SER A 345 9.72 11.61 11.69
CA SER A 345 8.72 12.65 11.41
C SER A 345 7.36 12.26 11.97
N ILE A 346 7.26 12.23 13.30
CA ILE A 346 6.08 11.89 14.08
C ILE A 346 5.52 13.18 14.69
N TYR A 347 4.20 13.34 14.64
CA TYR A 347 3.50 14.51 15.16
C TYR A 347 3.91 14.84 16.60
N ASP A 348 3.97 13.83 17.47
CA ASP A 348 4.31 13.99 18.89
C ASP A 348 5.76 14.43 19.13
N LEU A 349 6.70 14.10 18.22
CA LEU A 349 8.09 14.55 18.30
C LEU A 349 8.29 15.96 17.71
N MET A 350 7.58 16.27 16.62
CA MET A 350 7.76 17.55 15.93
C MET A 350 6.89 18.67 16.48
N GLY A 351 5.79 18.33 17.14
CA GLY A 351 4.77 19.26 17.55
C GLY A 351 3.95 19.79 16.36
N ARG A 352 2.82 20.43 16.67
CA ARG A 352 1.81 20.81 15.68
C ARG A 352 2.35 21.70 14.55
N VAL A 353 3.13 22.73 14.90
CA VAL A 353 3.59 23.75 13.94
C VAL A 353 4.63 23.18 12.96
N LEU A 354 5.65 22.49 13.51
CA LEU A 354 6.71 21.93 12.67
C LEU A 354 6.19 20.80 11.79
N TYR A 355 5.34 19.91 12.34
CA TYR A 355 4.73 18.84 11.56
C TYR A 355 3.85 19.37 10.41
N ALA A 356 3.06 20.43 10.66
CA ALA A 356 2.25 21.04 9.61
C ALA A 356 3.12 21.60 8.47
N LYS A 357 4.22 22.31 8.80
CA LYS A 357 5.19 22.82 7.80
C LYS A 357 5.88 21.69 7.04
N PHE A 358 6.28 20.63 7.73
CA PHE A 358 6.91 19.44 7.16
C PHE A 358 6.00 18.77 6.12
N MET A 359 4.72 18.60 6.43
CA MET A 359 3.74 18.00 5.52
C MET A 359 3.36 18.94 4.37
N ALA A 360 3.29 20.25 4.62
CA ALA A 360 3.06 21.26 3.57
C ALA A 360 4.20 21.30 2.54
N LEU A 361 5.45 21.08 2.97
CA LEU A 361 6.60 20.94 2.08
C LEU A 361 6.67 19.59 1.37
N SER A 362 5.76 18.66 1.67
CA SER A 362 5.72 17.30 1.09
C SER A 362 7.03 16.52 1.24
N ILE A 363 7.74 16.73 2.36
CA ILE A 363 9.06 16.11 2.59
C ILE A 363 8.94 14.58 2.60
N ILE A 364 7.87 14.02 3.12
CA ILE A 364 7.61 12.56 3.06
C ILE A 364 7.58 12.07 1.61
N THR A 365 6.92 12.77 0.71
CA THR A 365 6.89 12.42 -0.73
C THR A 365 8.31 12.37 -1.29
N LEU A 366 9.13 13.38 -0.99
CA LEU A 366 10.53 13.44 -1.42
C LEU A 366 11.36 12.29 -0.83
N ASN A 367 11.17 11.94 0.45
CA ASN A 367 11.85 10.82 1.09
C ASN A 367 11.62 9.50 0.36
N PHE A 368 10.38 9.22 -0.04
CA PHE A 368 10.05 7.97 -0.73
C PHE A 368 10.42 8.00 -2.22
N LEU A 369 10.48 9.18 -2.86
CA LEU A 369 11.11 9.32 -4.18
C LEU A 369 12.62 9.04 -4.13
N VAL A 370 13.31 9.50 -3.10
CA VAL A 370 14.72 9.15 -2.85
C VAL A 370 14.88 7.65 -2.64
N LEU A 371 14.03 7.01 -1.84
CA LEU A 371 14.03 5.56 -1.68
C LEU A 371 13.85 4.83 -3.03
N ALA A 372 12.90 5.27 -3.84
CA ALA A 372 12.68 4.74 -5.19
C ALA A 372 13.91 4.93 -6.10
N ALA A 373 14.63 6.05 -6.00
CA ALA A 373 15.86 6.29 -6.73
C ALA A 373 16.98 5.32 -6.32
N PHE A 374 17.14 5.01 -5.03
CA PHE A 374 18.06 3.99 -4.54
C PHE A 374 17.72 2.59 -5.07
N LEU A 375 16.44 2.22 -5.10
CA LEU A 375 16.00 0.95 -5.71
C LEU A 375 16.28 0.91 -7.22
N ALA A 376 15.98 1.98 -7.93
CA ALA A 376 16.26 2.10 -9.36
C ALA A 376 17.77 1.94 -9.63
N TRP A 377 18.60 2.55 -8.81
CA TRP A 377 20.06 2.39 -8.90
C TRP A 377 20.50 0.93 -8.65
N LEU A 378 19.97 0.27 -7.60
CA LEU A 378 20.25 -1.16 -7.36
C LEU A 378 19.83 -2.02 -8.56
N ARG A 379 18.68 -1.72 -9.15
CA ARG A 379 18.18 -2.43 -10.34
C ARG A 379 19.08 -2.24 -11.56
N MET A 380 19.59 -1.02 -11.79
CA MET A 380 20.55 -0.73 -12.89
C MET A 380 21.87 -1.50 -12.72
N LYS A 381 22.32 -1.68 -11.48
CA LYS A 381 23.57 -2.40 -11.16
C LYS A 381 23.40 -3.92 -11.11
N GLY A 382 22.20 -4.45 -11.35
CA GLY A 382 21.92 -5.89 -11.27
C GLY A 382 22.09 -6.49 -9.87
N ARG A 383 21.84 -5.70 -8.82
CA ARG A 383 22.08 -6.07 -7.43
C ARG A 383 20.75 -6.30 -6.69
N ALA A 384 20.00 -7.32 -7.12
CA ALA A 384 18.78 -7.77 -6.45
C ALA A 384 19.06 -8.51 -5.14
#